data_ccf49dc4b609f034472944ec11621783
#
_entry.id   ccf49dc4b609f034472944ec11621783
#
_cell.length_a   1.000
_cell.length_b   1.000
_cell.length_c   1.000
_cell.angle_alpha   90.00
_cell.angle_beta   90.00
_cell.angle_gamma   90.00
#
_symmetry.space_group_name_H-M   'P 1'
#
loop_
_entity.id
_entity.type
_entity.pdbx_description
1 polymer ?
#
loop_
_entity_poly.entity_id
_entity_poly.type
_entity_poly.pdbx_seq_one_letter_code
_entity_poly.pdbx_strand_id
1 'polypeptide(L)'
;MTTKEEILKRLRGNTRETYPMPDLSFQKLTFDDPVAEFIHQTTTTAGAHLIEMQPGDDLNDLVRKAYPDAKVIASNLPGINASINPDEAPEAQDLDGTDVGVVEGGVACAENACVWVPMNMKQKAVLFISENLVIIVRRANIVSNMHQAYEWLKTRGSGIPGQQDTSLYGFGCFISGPSKTADIEQALVYGAQAAKGLTVILV
;
A
#
# COMPACT_ATOMS: atom_id res chain seq x y z
N MET A 1 32.77 -19.78 4.08
CA MET A 1 32.16 -18.45 3.83
C MET A 1 31.03 -18.63 2.84
N THR A 2 29.82 -18.08 3.09
CA THR A 2 28.71 -18.16 2.15
C THR A 2 28.93 -17.16 1.01
N THR A 3 28.30 -17.36 -0.14
CA THR A 3 28.36 -16.43 -1.29
C THR A 3 27.98 -15.00 -0.87
N LYS A 4 27.01 -14.86 0.05
CA LYS A 4 26.60 -13.57 0.62
C LYS A 4 27.76 -12.88 1.37
N GLU A 5 28.48 -13.64 2.21
CA GLU A 5 29.61 -13.09 2.98
C GLU A 5 30.75 -12.63 2.08
N GLU A 6 31.03 -13.38 1.00
CA GLU A 6 32.04 -12.97 0.00
C GLU A 6 31.64 -11.67 -0.72
N ILE A 7 30.38 -11.55 -1.15
CA ILE A 7 29.85 -10.33 -1.80
C ILE A 7 29.97 -9.15 -0.84
N LEU A 8 29.50 -9.29 0.40
CA LEU A 8 29.58 -8.24 1.40
C LEU A 8 31.02 -7.85 1.73
N LYS A 9 31.97 -8.82 1.78
CA LYS A 9 33.40 -8.56 2.00
C LYS A 9 33.99 -7.75 0.86
N ARG A 10 33.66 -8.09 -0.40
CA ARG A 10 34.11 -7.33 -1.59
C ARG A 10 33.55 -5.93 -1.60
N LEU A 11 32.27 -5.75 -1.31
CA LEU A 11 31.64 -4.43 -1.23
C LEU A 11 32.30 -3.54 -0.16
N ARG A 12 32.54 -4.08 1.04
CA ARG A 12 33.24 -3.35 2.11
C ARG A 12 34.68 -3.02 1.74
N GLY A 13 35.38 -3.91 1.02
CA GLY A 13 36.74 -3.66 0.55
C GLY A 13 36.83 -2.58 -0.53
N ASN A 14 35.75 -2.32 -1.27
CA ASN A 14 35.67 -1.30 -2.28
C ASN A 14 35.20 0.07 -1.73
N THR A 15 34.73 0.13 -0.50
CA THR A 15 34.36 1.39 0.15
C THR A 15 35.62 2.11 0.61
N ARG A 16 36.01 3.18 -0.08
CA ARG A 16 37.23 3.94 0.21
C ARG A 16 37.05 4.95 1.34
N GLU A 17 35.81 5.45 1.49
CA GLU A 17 35.46 6.47 2.47
C GLU A 17 34.17 6.07 3.18
N THR A 18 34.11 6.30 4.47
CA THR A 18 32.88 6.11 5.28
C THR A 18 32.46 7.47 5.79
N TYR A 19 31.19 7.79 5.57
CA TYR A 19 30.60 9.00 6.09
C TYR A 19 29.64 8.66 7.23
N PRO A 20 29.55 9.48 8.28
CA PRO A 20 28.55 9.31 9.31
C PRO A 20 27.16 9.44 8.71
N MET A 21 26.19 8.77 9.32
CA MET A 21 24.79 8.95 8.93
C MET A 21 24.40 10.43 9.10
N PRO A 22 23.72 11.03 8.14
CA PRO A 22 23.23 12.39 8.28
C PRO A 22 22.37 12.56 9.52
N ASP A 23 22.42 13.76 10.12
CA ASP A 23 21.52 14.11 11.21
C ASP A 23 20.09 14.23 10.65
N LEU A 24 19.17 13.39 11.14
CA LEU A 24 17.76 13.38 10.78
C LEU A 24 16.87 14.05 11.83
N SER A 25 17.46 14.81 12.77
CA SER A 25 16.74 15.54 13.83
C SER A 25 16.09 16.85 13.36
N PHE A 26 16.18 17.18 12.07
CA PHE A 26 15.53 18.37 11.52
C PHE A 26 14.01 18.36 11.74
N GLN A 27 13.43 19.55 11.78
CA GLN A 27 11.98 19.70 11.94
C GLN A 27 11.25 19.05 10.76
N LYS A 28 10.43 18.05 11.08
CA LYS A 28 9.63 17.31 10.10
C LYS A 28 8.24 17.94 9.99
N LEU A 29 7.65 17.84 8.80
CA LEU A 29 6.26 18.25 8.60
C LEU A 29 5.35 17.44 9.53
N THR A 30 4.51 18.13 10.29
CA THR A 30 3.48 17.53 11.14
C THR A 30 2.18 18.29 10.98
N PHE A 31 1.06 17.59 11.10
CA PHE A 31 -0.27 18.17 11.03
C PHE A 31 -0.96 18.02 12.39
N ASP A 32 -1.76 19.02 12.77
CA ASP A 32 -2.57 18.97 14.00
C ASP A 32 -3.62 17.85 13.91
N ASP A 33 -4.18 17.64 12.71
CA ASP A 33 -5.08 16.53 12.39
C ASP A 33 -4.58 15.77 11.14
N PRO A 34 -3.72 14.76 11.33
CA PRO A 34 -3.21 13.97 10.21
C PRO A 34 -4.31 13.21 9.44
N VAL A 35 -5.43 12.89 10.10
CA VAL A 35 -6.55 12.20 9.45
C VAL A 35 -7.26 13.12 8.47
N ALA A 36 -7.61 14.33 8.91
CA ALA A 36 -8.22 15.32 8.01
C ALA A 36 -7.31 15.66 6.83
N GLU A 37 -6.00 15.81 7.07
CA GLU A 37 -5.04 16.05 6.00
C GLU A 37 -4.93 14.86 5.05
N PHE A 38 -4.89 13.62 5.55
CA PHE A 38 -4.86 12.42 4.72
C PHE A 38 -6.11 12.35 3.81
N ILE A 39 -7.30 12.63 4.36
CA ILE A 39 -8.54 12.67 3.58
C ILE A 39 -8.45 13.72 2.48
N HIS A 40 -7.99 14.93 2.82
CA HIS A 40 -7.80 16.03 1.88
C HIS A 40 -6.83 15.65 0.75
N GLN A 41 -5.64 15.19 1.09
CA GLN A 41 -4.62 14.82 0.11
C GLN A 41 -5.04 13.63 -0.77
N THR A 42 -5.72 12.63 -0.19
CA THR A 42 -6.20 11.46 -0.92
C THR A 42 -7.19 11.86 -2.01
N THR A 43 -8.13 12.75 -1.70
CA THR A 43 -9.22 13.13 -2.63
C THR A 43 -8.81 14.21 -3.61
N THR A 44 -7.97 15.17 -3.20
CA THR A 44 -7.63 16.33 -4.04
C THR A 44 -6.35 16.12 -4.84
N THR A 45 -5.28 15.66 -4.21
CA THR A 45 -3.94 15.55 -4.83
C THR A 45 -3.71 14.18 -5.44
N ALA A 46 -3.95 13.12 -4.69
CA ALA A 46 -3.77 11.76 -5.18
C ALA A 46 -4.83 11.37 -6.21
N GLY A 47 -6.03 11.94 -6.11
CA GLY A 47 -7.15 11.66 -7.03
C GLY A 47 -7.72 10.26 -6.83
N ALA A 48 -7.71 9.79 -5.59
CA ALA A 48 -8.36 8.57 -5.17
C ALA A 48 -9.72 8.85 -4.54
N HIS A 49 -10.59 7.85 -4.51
CA HIS A 49 -11.81 7.91 -3.70
C HIS A 49 -11.49 7.56 -2.24
N LEU A 50 -12.24 8.15 -1.32
CA LEU A 50 -12.14 7.85 0.10
C LEU A 50 -13.52 7.59 0.69
N ILE A 51 -13.64 6.53 1.45
CA ILE A 51 -14.85 6.14 2.18
C ILE A 51 -14.49 6.04 3.66
N GLU A 52 -15.22 6.75 4.50
CA GLU A 52 -15.12 6.62 5.95
C GLU A 52 -16.19 5.65 6.43
N MET A 53 -15.76 4.47 6.88
CA MET A 53 -16.67 3.45 7.42
C MET A 53 -17.32 3.94 8.70
N GLN A 54 -18.64 3.84 8.77
CA GLN A 54 -19.43 4.22 9.93
C GLN A 54 -19.77 2.98 10.79
N PRO A 55 -20.07 3.17 12.08
CA PRO A 55 -20.54 2.06 12.91
C PRO A 55 -21.77 1.39 12.31
N GLY A 56 -21.67 0.08 12.07
CA GLY A 56 -22.73 -0.72 11.46
C GLY A 56 -22.60 -0.94 9.97
N ASP A 57 -21.65 -0.29 9.30
CA ASP A 57 -21.35 -0.56 7.88
C ASP A 57 -20.70 -1.94 7.72
N ASP A 58 -20.96 -2.57 6.58
CA ASP A 58 -20.32 -3.80 6.12
C ASP A 58 -19.33 -3.48 4.99
N LEU A 59 -18.11 -4.03 5.08
CA LEU A 59 -17.05 -3.78 4.08
C LEU A 59 -17.44 -4.25 2.68
N ASN A 60 -18.15 -5.37 2.57
CA ASN A 60 -18.58 -5.89 1.27
C ASN A 60 -19.62 -4.97 0.62
N ASP A 61 -20.52 -4.42 1.42
CA ASP A 61 -21.51 -3.46 0.94
C ASP A 61 -20.84 -2.15 0.48
N LEU A 62 -19.83 -1.67 1.20
CA LEU A 62 -19.05 -0.50 0.80
C LEU A 62 -18.30 -0.74 -0.51
N VAL A 63 -17.64 -1.91 -0.67
CA VAL A 63 -16.96 -2.29 -1.91
C VAL A 63 -17.96 -2.39 -3.07
N ARG A 64 -19.08 -3.07 -2.88
CA ARG A 64 -20.14 -3.19 -3.90
C ARG A 64 -20.75 -1.85 -4.28
N LYS A 65 -20.94 -0.94 -3.33
CA LYS A 65 -21.44 0.41 -3.58
C LYS A 65 -20.44 1.25 -4.37
N ALA A 66 -19.16 1.10 -4.09
CA ALA A 66 -18.09 1.80 -4.82
C ALA A 66 -17.93 1.26 -6.25
N TYR A 67 -18.13 -0.05 -6.44
CA TYR A 67 -17.94 -0.75 -7.71
C TYR A 67 -19.14 -1.67 -8.02
N PRO A 68 -20.31 -1.12 -8.37
CA PRO A 68 -21.54 -1.90 -8.53
C PRO A 68 -21.50 -2.88 -9.71
N ASP A 69 -20.70 -2.60 -10.72
CA ASP A 69 -20.57 -3.43 -11.92
C ASP A 69 -19.45 -4.49 -11.80
N ALA A 70 -18.67 -4.49 -10.71
CA ALA A 70 -17.59 -5.44 -10.50
C ALA A 70 -18.13 -6.88 -10.38
N LYS A 71 -17.63 -7.76 -11.21
CA LYS A 71 -17.98 -9.20 -11.25
C LYS A 71 -16.92 -10.04 -10.55
N VAL A 72 -15.66 -9.68 -10.74
CA VAL A 72 -14.50 -10.39 -10.20
C VAL A 72 -13.82 -9.54 -9.14
N ILE A 73 -13.92 -9.99 -7.89
CA ILE A 73 -13.25 -9.37 -6.75
C ILE A 73 -12.16 -10.32 -6.28
N ALA A 74 -10.92 -9.84 -6.16
CA ALA A 74 -9.79 -10.61 -5.64
C ALA A 74 -9.37 -10.10 -4.28
N SER A 75 -9.29 -10.98 -3.28
CA SER A 75 -8.83 -10.67 -1.93
C SER A 75 -8.42 -11.92 -1.17
N ASN A 76 -7.39 -11.81 -0.32
CA ASN A 76 -7.06 -12.83 0.67
C ASN A 76 -7.51 -12.45 2.08
N LEU A 77 -8.24 -11.35 2.23
CA LEU A 77 -8.70 -10.88 3.52
C LEU A 77 -9.91 -11.71 4.00
N PRO A 78 -9.85 -12.24 5.22
CA PRO A 78 -11.00 -12.89 5.81
C PRO A 78 -12.14 -11.88 6.00
N GLY A 79 -13.35 -12.23 5.56
CA GLY A 79 -14.53 -11.36 5.65
C GLY A 79 -14.80 -10.55 4.37
N ILE A 80 -13.94 -10.58 3.36
CA ILE A 80 -14.25 -10.07 2.03
C ILE A 80 -14.81 -11.20 1.16
N ASN A 81 -15.97 -10.95 0.55
CA ASN A 81 -16.62 -11.90 -0.36
C ASN A 81 -15.93 -11.85 -1.74
N ALA A 82 -14.73 -12.44 -1.81
CA ALA A 82 -13.92 -12.47 -3.00
C ALA A 82 -14.28 -13.65 -3.92
N SER A 83 -14.18 -13.44 -5.24
CA SER A 83 -14.31 -14.49 -6.26
C SER A 83 -13.01 -15.26 -6.42
N ILE A 84 -11.87 -14.59 -6.18
CA ILE A 84 -10.53 -15.13 -6.33
C ILE A 84 -9.72 -14.81 -5.07
N ASN A 85 -9.03 -15.83 -4.54
CA ASN A 85 -8.06 -15.64 -3.47
C ASN A 85 -6.64 -15.62 -4.08
N PRO A 86 -5.90 -14.50 -3.99
CA PRO A 86 -4.53 -14.41 -4.50
C PRO A 86 -3.56 -15.44 -3.90
N ASP A 87 -3.84 -15.96 -2.71
CA ASP A 87 -3.00 -16.98 -2.07
C ASP A 87 -3.23 -18.39 -2.65
N GLU A 88 -4.38 -18.61 -3.28
CA GLU A 88 -4.76 -19.88 -3.89
C GLU A 88 -4.50 -19.90 -5.41
N ALA A 89 -4.38 -18.74 -6.05
CA ALA A 89 -4.10 -18.64 -7.47
C ALA A 89 -2.74 -19.29 -7.81
N PRO A 90 -2.67 -20.25 -8.74
CA PRO A 90 -1.43 -20.93 -9.13
C PRO A 90 -0.40 -19.95 -9.67
N GLU A 91 -0.79 -19.12 -10.63
CA GLU A 91 0.05 -18.16 -11.34
C GLU A 91 -0.52 -16.72 -11.24
N ALA A 92 0.35 -15.73 -11.46
CA ALA A 92 -0.05 -14.33 -11.42
C ALA A 92 -1.09 -13.98 -12.52
N GLN A 93 -1.00 -14.65 -13.66
CA GLN A 93 -1.91 -14.49 -14.82
C GLN A 93 -3.33 -14.95 -14.52
N ASP A 94 -3.53 -15.83 -13.53
CA ASP A 94 -4.87 -16.27 -13.12
C ASP A 94 -5.69 -15.14 -12.45
N LEU A 95 -5.03 -14.02 -12.13
CA LEU A 95 -5.68 -12.82 -11.66
C LEU A 95 -6.09 -11.84 -12.77
N ASP A 96 -5.80 -12.17 -14.03
CA ASP A 96 -6.24 -11.35 -15.17
C ASP A 96 -7.77 -11.25 -15.20
N GLY A 97 -8.27 -10.08 -15.57
CA GLY A 97 -9.71 -9.79 -15.53
C GLY A 97 -10.28 -9.51 -14.13
N THR A 98 -9.44 -9.27 -13.13
CA THR A 98 -9.90 -8.80 -11.82
C THR A 98 -10.39 -7.35 -11.91
N ASP A 99 -11.68 -7.15 -11.65
CA ASP A 99 -12.29 -5.80 -11.64
C ASP A 99 -11.84 -5.01 -10.41
N VAL A 100 -11.79 -5.66 -9.24
CA VAL A 100 -11.43 -5.01 -7.96
C VAL A 100 -10.52 -5.91 -7.13
N GLY A 101 -9.33 -5.43 -6.81
CA GLY A 101 -8.47 -6.00 -5.78
C GLY A 101 -8.76 -5.35 -4.43
N VAL A 102 -8.97 -6.13 -3.36
CA VAL A 102 -9.19 -5.61 -2.01
C VAL A 102 -8.09 -6.08 -1.09
N VAL A 103 -7.35 -5.14 -0.49
CA VAL A 103 -6.17 -5.42 0.35
C VAL A 103 -6.16 -4.58 1.63
N GLU A 104 -5.43 -5.03 2.64
CA GLU A 104 -5.22 -4.27 3.87
C GLU A 104 -3.94 -3.42 3.76
N GLY A 105 -4.03 -2.15 4.14
CA GLY A 105 -2.92 -1.25 4.35
C GLY A 105 -2.46 -1.23 5.80
N GLY A 106 -1.16 -1.11 6.03
CA GLY A 106 -0.56 -1.05 7.38
C GLY A 106 -0.62 0.36 7.95
N VAL A 107 0.11 1.29 7.35
CA VAL A 107 0.21 2.69 7.76
C VAL A 107 -0.08 3.61 6.58
N ALA A 108 -0.73 4.74 6.85
CA ALA A 108 -0.99 5.77 5.86
C ALA A 108 -0.28 7.07 6.24
N CYS A 109 0.17 7.82 5.24
CA CYS A 109 0.94 9.04 5.39
C CYS A 109 0.17 10.24 4.82
N ALA A 110 -0.09 11.23 5.66
CA ALA A 110 -0.91 12.38 5.31
C ALA A 110 -0.23 13.29 4.28
N GLU A 111 1.08 13.51 4.39
CA GLU A 111 1.79 14.50 3.53
C GLU A 111 1.70 14.20 2.03
N ASN A 112 1.49 12.95 1.65
CA ASN A 112 1.47 12.50 0.24
C ASN A 112 0.38 11.47 -0.08
N ALA A 113 -0.58 11.28 0.83
CA ALA A 113 -1.70 10.34 0.69
C ALA A 113 -1.28 8.89 0.37
N CYS A 114 -0.06 8.48 0.71
CA CYS A 114 0.35 7.11 0.45
C CYS A 114 -0.05 6.17 1.59
N VAL A 115 -0.36 4.94 1.21
CA VAL A 115 -0.62 3.84 2.13
C VAL A 115 0.40 2.74 1.89
N TRP A 116 1.06 2.29 2.96
CA TRP A 116 1.90 1.10 2.91
C TRP A 116 1.04 -0.15 2.79
N VAL A 117 1.23 -0.90 1.71
CA VAL A 117 0.59 -2.19 1.49
C VAL A 117 1.64 -3.28 1.61
N PRO A 118 1.57 -4.14 2.64
CA PRO A 118 2.48 -5.29 2.77
C PRO A 118 2.16 -6.31 1.68
N MET A 119 3.20 -6.78 0.99
CA MET A 119 3.07 -7.80 -0.05
C MET A 119 3.21 -9.21 0.55
N ASN A 120 2.37 -9.52 1.53
CA ASN A 120 2.35 -10.79 2.24
C ASN A 120 1.47 -11.87 1.60
N MET A 121 0.84 -11.57 0.44
CA MET A 121 0.10 -12.53 -0.36
C MET A 121 1.01 -13.28 -1.35
N LYS A 122 0.61 -14.49 -1.75
CA LYS A 122 1.35 -15.31 -2.73
C LYS A 122 1.42 -14.60 -4.09
N GLN A 123 0.29 -14.21 -4.65
CA GLN A 123 0.22 -13.51 -5.93
C GLN A 123 0.11 -12.00 -5.72
N LYS A 124 1.27 -11.36 -5.60
CA LYS A 124 1.39 -9.90 -5.41
C LYS A 124 0.87 -9.08 -6.58
N ALA A 125 0.69 -9.74 -7.72
CA ALA A 125 0.14 -9.15 -8.94
C ALA A 125 -1.24 -8.51 -8.72
N VAL A 126 -2.03 -8.98 -7.75
CA VAL A 126 -3.33 -8.40 -7.42
C VAL A 126 -3.29 -6.88 -7.19
N LEU A 127 -2.19 -6.34 -6.68
CA LEU A 127 -2.00 -4.91 -6.45
C LEU A 127 -1.90 -4.09 -7.74
N PHE A 128 -1.54 -4.72 -8.85
CA PHE A 128 -1.17 -4.04 -10.09
C PHE A 128 -2.02 -4.47 -11.28
N ILE A 129 -2.50 -5.72 -11.30
CA ILE A 129 -3.27 -6.29 -12.40
C ILE A 129 -4.78 -5.96 -12.29
N SER A 130 -5.27 -5.73 -11.07
CA SER A 130 -6.68 -5.35 -10.86
C SER A 130 -6.98 -4.01 -11.52
N GLU A 131 -8.13 -3.90 -12.18
CA GLU A 131 -8.55 -2.63 -12.80
C GLU A 131 -8.72 -1.53 -11.74
N ASN A 132 -9.28 -1.87 -10.61
CA ASN A 132 -9.41 -0.98 -9.46
C ASN A 132 -8.83 -1.62 -8.21
N LEU A 133 -8.27 -0.81 -7.31
CA LEU A 133 -7.73 -1.25 -6.04
C LEU A 133 -8.50 -0.60 -4.88
N VAL A 134 -8.89 -1.40 -3.90
CA VAL A 134 -9.44 -0.95 -2.62
C VAL A 134 -8.41 -1.24 -1.54
N ILE A 135 -8.00 -0.22 -0.81
CA ILE A 135 -7.10 -0.35 0.33
C ILE A 135 -7.86 -0.02 1.62
N ILE A 136 -7.98 -1.00 2.50
CA ILE A 136 -8.59 -0.82 3.81
C ILE A 136 -7.48 -0.42 4.79
N VAL A 137 -7.61 0.71 5.46
CA VAL A 137 -6.62 1.17 6.42
C VAL A 137 -7.27 1.68 7.70
N ARG A 138 -6.64 1.38 8.83
CA ARG A 138 -7.13 1.83 10.13
C ARG A 138 -6.84 3.31 10.32
N ARG A 139 -7.85 4.08 10.69
CA ARG A 139 -7.73 5.51 11.00
C ARG A 139 -6.62 5.78 12.03
N ALA A 140 -6.47 4.92 13.02
CA ALA A 140 -5.43 5.01 14.05
C ALA A 140 -3.98 4.82 13.53
N ASN A 141 -3.82 4.35 12.30
CA ASN A 141 -2.52 4.13 11.66
C ASN A 141 -2.15 5.26 10.68
N ILE A 142 -2.86 6.38 10.70
CA ILE A 142 -2.52 7.55 9.88
C ILE A 142 -1.49 8.38 10.63
N VAL A 143 -0.40 8.71 9.95
CA VAL A 143 0.71 9.53 10.47
C VAL A 143 0.92 10.75 9.59
N SER A 144 1.59 11.79 10.11
CA SER A 144 1.78 13.04 9.38
C SER A 144 2.72 12.90 8.18
N ASN A 145 3.84 12.18 8.33
CA ASN A 145 4.93 12.20 7.35
C ASN A 145 5.59 10.83 7.16
N MET A 146 6.38 10.70 6.10
CA MET A 146 7.07 9.45 5.75
C MET A 146 8.06 8.98 6.82
N HIS A 147 8.70 9.86 7.56
CA HIS A 147 9.61 9.45 8.65
C HIS A 147 8.85 8.71 9.74
N GLN A 148 7.65 9.19 10.10
CA GLN A 148 6.78 8.52 11.06
C GLN A 148 6.25 7.19 10.49
N ALA A 149 5.96 7.12 9.18
CA ALA A 149 5.55 5.88 8.55
C ALA A 149 6.66 4.82 8.60
N TYR A 150 7.91 5.18 8.30
CA TYR A 150 9.04 4.27 8.42
C TYR A 150 9.32 3.88 9.88
N GLU A 151 9.13 4.78 10.84
CA GLU A 151 9.26 4.45 12.25
C GLU A 151 8.16 3.49 12.72
N TRP A 152 6.93 3.70 12.24
CA TRP A 152 5.82 2.78 12.47
C TRP A 152 6.17 1.37 11.92
N LEU A 153 6.74 1.30 10.71
CA LEU A 153 7.18 0.04 10.11
C LEU A 153 8.27 -0.65 10.94
N LYS A 154 9.21 0.06 11.52
CA LYS A 154 10.25 -0.51 12.39
C LYS A 154 9.72 -1.06 13.69
N THR A 155 8.75 -0.38 14.31
CA THR A 155 8.34 -0.66 15.68
C THR A 155 7.21 -1.68 15.79
N ARG A 156 6.39 -1.82 14.77
CA ARG A 156 5.19 -2.66 14.83
C ARG A 156 5.27 -3.98 14.09
N GLY A 157 6.45 -4.27 13.48
CA GLY A 157 6.66 -5.51 12.79
C GLY A 157 5.55 -5.66 11.75
N SER A 158 4.98 -6.74 11.41
CA SER A 158 4.02 -6.99 10.34
C SER A 158 2.67 -6.24 10.43
N GLY A 159 2.40 -5.43 11.43
CA GLY A 159 1.06 -4.88 11.67
C GLY A 159 0.03 -5.95 12.09
N ILE A 160 0.44 -7.22 12.14
CA ILE A 160 -0.41 -8.33 12.59
C ILE A 160 -0.19 -8.50 14.10
N PRO A 161 -1.23 -8.29 14.94
CA PRO A 161 -1.09 -8.46 16.38
C PRO A 161 -0.56 -9.85 16.75
N GLY A 162 0.57 -9.90 17.47
CA GLY A 162 1.18 -11.14 17.94
C GLY A 162 2.26 -11.75 17.04
N GLN A 163 2.50 -11.22 15.84
CA GLN A 163 3.64 -11.63 15.00
C GLN A 163 4.77 -10.61 15.08
N GLN A 164 5.85 -10.97 15.74
CA GLN A 164 7.14 -10.24 15.69
C GLN A 164 7.99 -10.71 14.50
N ASP A 165 7.38 -11.13 13.41
CA ASP A 165 8.13 -11.59 12.27
C ASP A 165 8.58 -10.41 11.42
N THR A 166 9.83 -10.02 11.59
CA THR A 166 10.51 -8.97 10.81
C THR A 166 10.59 -9.29 9.32
N SER A 167 10.29 -10.52 8.91
CA SER A 167 10.28 -10.93 7.49
C SER A 167 9.14 -10.31 6.70
N LEU A 168 8.01 -9.99 7.33
CA LEU A 168 6.86 -9.34 6.69
C LEU A 168 7.05 -7.84 6.43
N TYR A 169 8.07 -7.20 7.06
CA TYR A 169 8.45 -5.81 6.77
C TYR A 169 9.34 -5.68 5.55
N GLY A 170 9.97 -6.77 5.19
CA GLY A 170 10.98 -6.75 4.17
C GLY A 170 10.46 -6.38 2.78
N PHE A 171 9.17 -6.52 2.53
CA PHE A 171 8.63 -6.31 1.19
C PHE A 171 7.20 -5.79 1.20
N GLY A 172 7.03 -4.61 0.60
CA GLY A 172 5.75 -3.95 0.43
C GLY A 172 5.94 -2.71 -0.44
N CYS A 173 4.88 -1.99 -0.71
CA CYS A 173 4.95 -0.73 -1.44
C CYS A 173 4.05 0.33 -0.82
N PHE A 174 4.46 1.59 -0.97
CA PHE A 174 3.60 2.73 -0.74
C PHE A 174 2.80 3.02 -2.01
N ILE A 175 1.49 3.06 -1.90
CA ILE A 175 0.56 3.35 -2.99
C ILE A 175 -0.14 4.68 -2.68
N SER A 176 -0.05 5.62 -3.62
CA SER A 176 -0.72 6.93 -3.54
C SER A 176 -1.50 7.20 -4.80
N GLY A 177 -2.82 7.11 -4.70
CA GLY A 177 -3.71 7.32 -5.84
C GLY A 177 -3.68 6.22 -6.91
N PRO A 178 -4.48 6.38 -7.97
CA PRO A 178 -4.47 5.50 -9.12
C PRO A 178 -3.18 5.65 -9.93
N SER A 179 -2.84 4.63 -10.74
CA SER A 179 -1.70 4.70 -11.67
C SER A 179 -1.89 5.82 -12.67
N LYS A 180 -0.91 6.72 -12.76
CA LYS A 180 -0.91 7.87 -13.66
C LYS A 180 0.44 7.95 -14.36
N THR A 181 0.44 8.12 -15.67
CA THR A 181 1.65 8.41 -16.46
C THR A 181 1.36 9.47 -17.52
N ALA A 182 2.33 10.34 -17.79
CA ALA A 182 2.27 11.33 -18.85
C ALA A 182 3.32 11.08 -19.95
N ASP A 183 4.12 10.05 -19.82
CA ASP A 183 5.24 9.75 -20.71
C ASP A 183 4.80 9.16 -22.06
N ILE A 184 3.54 8.70 -22.13
CA ILE A 184 2.93 8.20 -23.34
C ILE A 184 2.14 9.34 -23.99
N GLU A 185 2.54 9.78 -25.18
CA GLU A 185 1.85 10.81 -25.97
C GLU A 185 1.72 12.21 -25.31
N GLN A 186 2.47 12.49 -24.23
CA GLN A 186 2.39 13.72 -23.45
C GLN A 186 0.98 14.05 -22.90
N ALA A 187 0.12 13.03 -22.79
CA ALA A 187 -1.20 13.10 -22.18
C ALA A 187 -1.23 12.27 -20.90
N LEU A 188 -2.04 12.71 -19.92
CA LEU A 188 -2.20 11.97 -18.67
C LEU A 188 -3.04 10.70 -18.93
N VAL A 189 -2.41 9.53 -18.77
CA VAL A 189 -3.03 8.23 -18.94
C VAL A 189 -3.17 7.56 -17.58
N TYR A 190 -4.36 7.02 -17.29
CA TYR A 190 -4.65 6.27 -16.08
C TYR A 190 -4.64 4.77 -16.35
N GLY A 191 -4.08 3.99 -15.42
CA GLY A 191 -4.15 2.54 -15.46
C GLY A 191 -3.20 1.84 -16.44
N ALA A 192 -2.20 2.57 -16.99
CA ALA A 192 -1.27 1.96 -17.94
C ALA A 192 -0.28 0.96 -17.31
N GLN A 193 0.02 1.09 -16.03
CA GLN A 193 1.03 0.28 -15.33
C GLN A 193 0.52 -0.40 -14.07
N ALA A 194 -0.62 0.03 -13.53
CA ALA A 194 -1.27 -0.52 -12.34
C ALA A 194 -2.74 -0.09 -12.32
N ALA A 195 -3.43 -0.25 -11.20
CA ALA A 195 -4.84 0.04 -11.05
C ALA A 195 -5.24 1.42 -11.59
N LYS A 196 -6.27 1.45 -12.43
CA LYS A 196 -6.86 2.66 -13.02
C LYS A 196 -7.62 3.49 -12.01
N GLY A 197 -8.21 2.84 -11.00
CA GLY A 197 -8.92 3.46 -9.89
C GLY A 197 -8.37 3.03 -8.54
N LEU A 198 -8.41 3.94 -7.56
CA LEU A 198 -8.08 3.63 -6.16
C LEU A 198 -9.18 4.14 -5.24
N THR A 199 -9.63 3.29 -4.34
CA THR A 199 -10.48 3.67 -3.21
C THR A 199 -9.80 3.31 -1.90
N VAL A 200 -9.72 4.25 -0.98
CA VAL A 200 -9.27 4.02 0.39
C VAL A 200 -10.48 3.94 1.30
N ILE A 201 -10.61 2.87 2.09
CA ILE A 201 -11.64 2.73 3.13
C ILE A 201 -10.97 2.92 4.48
N LEU A 202 -11.36 3.95 5.22
CA LEU A 202 -10.94 4.21 6.60
C LEU A 202 -11.84 3.47 7.58
N VAL A 203 -11.23 2.58 8.38
CA VAL A 203 -11.90 1.80 9.41
C VAL A 203 -11.43 2.20 10.82
#